data_a42068be1ef68b6549fb8445e1154fbf
#
_entry.id   a42068be1ef68b6549fb8445e1154fbf
#
_cell.length_a   1.000
_cell.length_b   1.000
_cell.length_c   1.000
_cell.angle_alpha   90.00
_cell.angle_beta   90.00
_cell.angle_gamma   90.00
#
_symmetry.space_group_name_H-M   'P 1'
#
loop_
_entity.id
_entity.type
_entity.pdbx_description
1 polymer ?
#
loop_
_entity_poly.entity_id
_entity_poly.type
_entity_poly.pdbx_seq_one_letter_code
_entity_poly.pdbx_strand_id
1 'polypeptide(L)'
;MFITGNSSGLGRGFSAAALARGWEVYGCSRRGCDLEGVHDVRCDLGDFATVPAALEQLLAGVERLDLVILNAGILGRIKPMHDTSLEELGRSMDINVWSNKIILDWLLDFGIAVDQIVGISSGAAVLGNKGWNGYAISKAALNMLLRLYSHEFPDTHLAAIAPGLIDTAMMDYLCVEPDPGEYPALGRIRAARGTDTMPGPRAAAERVLEVVGRLKTFDSGSFVDIRQLIAPEEYAALMQARQKR
;
A
#
# COMPACT_ATOMS: atom_id res chain seq x y z
N MET A 1 14.21 2.16 -7.63
CA MET A 1 12.90 2.13 -6.91
C MET A 1 13.15 1.96 -5.41
N PHE A 2 12.46 2.72 -4.56
CA PHE A 2 12.43 2.49 -3.11
C PHE A 2 11.07 1.91 -2.68
N ILE A 3 11.05 0.96 -1.73
CA ILE A 3 9.82 0.32 -1.24
C ILE A 3 9.86 0.02 0.24
N THR A 4 8.74 0.23 0.93
CA THR A 4 8.56 -0.16 2.33
C THR A 4 7.82 -1.51 2.45
N GLY A 5 8.21 -2.35 3.44
CA GLY A 5 7.57 -3.63 3.70
C GLY A 5 7.89 -4.72 2.68
N ASN A 6 9.12 -4.78 2.20
CA ASN A 6 9.59 -5.65 1.13
C ASN A 6 9.91 -7.11 1.55
N SER A 7 9.75 -7.48 2.82
CA SER A 7 10.10 -8.82 3.30
C SER A 7 9.08 -9.91 2.98
N SER A 8 7.86 -9.56 2.59
CA SER A 8 6.80 -10.54 2.30
C SER A 8 5.66 -9.93 1.48
N GLY A 9 4.71 -10.76 1.07
CA GLY A 9 3.48 -10.34 0.41
C GLY A 9 3.73 -9.48 -0.82
N LEU A 10 2.89 -8.46 -1.02
CA LEU A 10 2.94 -7.57 -2.18
C LEU A 10 4.28 -6.83 -2.29
N GLY A 11 4.86 -6.37 -1.15
CA GLY A 11 6.14 -5.66 -1.14
C GLY A 11 7.29 -6.52 -1.67
N ARG A 12 7.37 -7.78 -1.26
CA ARG A 12 8.34 -8.72 -1.82
C ARG A 12 8.05 -9.00 -3.31
N GLY A 13 6.77 -9.05 -3.68
CA GLY A 13 6.34 -9.17 -5.07
C GLY A 13 6.83 -8.00 -5.93
N PHE A 14 6.74 -6.76 -5.44
CA PHE A 14 7.27 -5.57 -6.11
C PHE A 14 8.79 -5.63 -6.28
N SER A 15 9.53 -6.00 -5.22
CA SER A 15 10.99 -6.14 -5.31
C SER A 15 11.39 -7.17 -6.36
N ALA A 16 10.76 -8.35 -6.37
CA ALA A 16 11.03 -9.39 -7.35
C ALA A 16 10.67 -8.97 -8.79
N ALA A 17 9.55 -8.26 -8.97
CA ALA A 17 9.11 -7.79 -10.28
C ALA A 17 9.99 -6.65 -10.82
N ALA A 18 10.49 -5.78 -9.95
CA ALA A 18 11.40 -4.69 -10.30
C ALA A 18 12.80 -5.22 -10.67
N LEU A 19 13.36 -6.15 -9.86
CA LEU A 19 14.64 -6.81 -10.19
C LEU A 19 14.58 -7.53 -11.54
N ALA A 20 13.47 -8.22 -11.85
CA ALA A 20 13.28 -8.88 -13.14
C ALA A 20 13.26 -7.91 -14.34
N ARG A 21 12.99 -6.62 -14.09
CA ARG A 21 13.07 -5.52 -15.08
C ARG A 21 14.45 -4.85 -15.13
N GLY A 22 15.41 -5.35 -14.36
CA GLY A 22 16.74 -4.76 -14.25
C GLY A 22 16.77 -3.46 -13.46
N TRP A 23 15.78 -3.20 -12.61
CA TRP A 23 15.74 -2.01 -11.78
C TRP A 23 16.62 -2.19 -10.54
N GLU A 24 17.22 -1.12 -10.10
CA GLU A 24 17.85 -1.03 -8.79
C GLU A 24 16.78 -0.86 -7.73
N VAL A 25 16.81 -1.72 -6.71
CA VAL A 25 15.76 -1.81 -5.68
C VAL A 25 16.34 -1.57 -4.30
N TYR A 26 15.80 -0.56 -3.63
CA TYR A 26 16.06 -0.22 -2.24
C TYR A 26 14.83 -0.57 -1.41
N GLY A 27 15.01 -1.21 -0.26
CA GLY A 27 13.87 -1.62 0.54
C GLY A 27 14.13 -1.58 2.03
N CYS A 28 13.06 -1.39 2.81
CA CYS A 28 13.14 -1.49 4.25
C CYS A 28 11.98 -2.31 4.83
N SER A 29 12.29 -3.13 5.82
CA SER A 29 11.30 -3.90 6.56
C SER A 29 11.88 -4.42 7.88
N ARG A 30 11.02 -4.85 8.80
CA ARG A 30 11.46 -5.37 10.11
C ARG A 30 12.33 -6.64 10.00
N ARG A 31 12.06 -7.50 9.03
CA ARG A 31 12.73 -8.81 8.89
C ARG A 31 13.86 -8.82 7.87
N GLY A 32 13.93 -7.81 7.02
CA GLY A 32 14.78 -7.77 5.86
C GLY A 32 14.17 -8.53 4.66
N CYS A 33 14.73 -8.28 3.47
CA CYS A 33 14.37 -8.95 2.23
C CYS A 33 15.36 -10.08 1.93
N ASP A 34 14.84 -11.24 1.49
CA ASP A 34 15.61 -12.43 1.15
C ASP A 34 15.99 -12.51 -0.34
N LEU A 35 15.62 -11.50 -1.13
CA LEU A 35 15.92 -11.44 -2.56
C LEU A 35 17.32 -10.89 -2.78
N GLU A 36 18.16 -11.67 -3.47
CA GLU A 36 19.47 -11.21 -3.92
C GLU A 36 19.31 -10.01 -4.88
N GLY A 37 20.20 -9.01 -4.74
CA GLY A 37 20.18 -7.80 -5.55
C GLY A 37 19.29 -6.68 -5.00
N VAL A 38 18.61 -6.86 -3.86
CA VAL A 38 17.93 -5.77 -3.16
C VAL A 38 18.89 -5.12 -2.17
N HIS A 39 19.06 -3.79 -2.25
CA HIS A 39 19.65 -3.00 -1.18
C HIS A 39 18.62 -2.93 -0.06
N ASP A 40 18.91 -3.52 1.09
CA ASP A 40 17.92 -3.69 2.17
C ASP A 40 18.45 -3.23 3.52
N VAL A 41 17.58 -2.59 4.30
CA VAL A 41 17.82 -2.25 5.69
C VAL A 41 16.69 -2.75 6.58
N ARG A 42 17.03 -3.26 7.76
CA ARG A 42 16.02 -3.60 8.76
C ARG A 42 15.55 -2.35 9.47
N CYS A 43 14.25 -2.11 9.42
CA CYS A 43 13.61 -0.95 10.04
C CYS A 43 12.21 -1.32 10.53
N ASP A 44 11.91 -1.03 11.78
CA ASP A 44 10.53 -1.06 12.28
C ASP A 44 9.90 0.32 12.06
N LEU A 45 8.98 0.39 11.13
CA LEU A 45 8.28 1.63 10.81
C LEU A 45 7.36 2.13 11.94
N GLY A 46 7.14 1.32 12.98
CA GLY A 46 6.48 1.75 14.22
C GLY A 46 7.41 2.41 15.23
N ASP A 47 8.70 2.30 15.04
CA ASP A 47 9.70 3.02 15.82
C ASP A 47 10.16 4.27 15.04
N PHE A 48 9.38 5.32 15.16
CA PHE A 48 9.54 6.56 14.40
C PHE A 48 10.93 7.21 14.55
N ALA A 49 11.56 7.03 15.70
CA ALA A 49 12.87 7.62 15.96
C ALA A 49 13.99 6.98 15.12
N THR A 50 13.83 5.72 14.73
CA THR A 50 14.85 4.98 13.97
C THR A 50 14.68 5.08 12.46
N VAL A 51 13.51 5.50 11.96
CA VAL A 51 13.20 5.54 10.53
C VAL A 51 14.16 6.47 9.76
N PRO A 52 14.42 7.72 10.19
CA PRO A 52 15.31 8.61 9.44
C PRO A 52 16.72 8.05 9.26
N ALA A 53 17.34 7.52 10.32
CA ALA A 53 18.67 6.94 10.25
C ALA A 53 18.73 5.70 9.34
N ALA A 54 17.69 4.88 9.33
CA ALA A 54 17.58 3.73 8.43
C ALA A 54 17.50 4.17 6.96
N LEU A 55 16.74 5.24 6.67
CA LEU A 55 16.64 5.80 5.31
C LEU A 55 17.96 6.43 4.86
N GLU A 56 18.65 7.16 5.73
CA GLU A 56 19.95 7.75 5.45
C GLU A 56 20.99 6.67 5.10
N GLN A 57 21.02 5.56 5.87
CA GLN A 57 21.88 4.43 5.58
C GLN A 57 21.52 3.76 4.24
N LEU A 58 20.22 3.53 3.99
CA LEU A 58 19.76 2.81 2.82
C LEU A 58 19.96 3.58 1.52
N LEU A 59 19.69 4.88 1.56
CA LEU A 59 19.68 5.76 0.38
C LEU A 59 20.95 6.65 0.29
N ALA A 60 22.00 6.28 1.01
CA ALA A 60 23.28 7.00 0.95
C ALA A 60 23.81 7.06 -0.50
N GLY A 61 24.01 8.28 -1.01
CA GLY A 61 24.49 8.52 -2.37
C GLY A 61 23.43 8.38 -3.47
N VAL A 62 22.16 8.14 -3.11
CA VAL A 62 21.03 8.14 -4.06
C VAL A 62 20.55 9.57 -4.23
N GLU A 63 20.70 10.12 -5.43
CA GLU A 63 20.27 11.48 -5.76
C GLU A 63 18.85 11.52 -6.36
N ARG A 64 18.40 10.38 -6.95
CA ARG A 64 17.12 10.28 -7.64
C ARG A 64 16.47 8.92 -7.45
N LEU A 65 15.16 8.92 -7.28
CA LEU A 65 14.28 7.75 -7.28
C LEU A 65 13.17 7.93 -8.34
N ASP A 66 13.11 7.02 -9.32
CA ASP A 66 12.03 7.08 -10.32
C ASP A 66 10.68 6.67 -9.71
N LEU A 67 10.70 5.79 -8.70
CA LEU A 67 9.48 5.30 -8.06
C LEU A 67 9.71 5.02 -6.56
N VAL A 68 8.84 5.57 -5.73
CA VAL A 68 8.71 5.24 -4.31
C VAL A 68 7.39 4.53 -4.08
N ILE A 69 7.41 3.35 -3.44
CA ILE A 69 6.22 2.59 -3.10
C ILE A 69 6.06 2.50 -1.57
N LEU A 70 5.11 3.24 -1.05
CA LEU A 70 4.70 3.21 0.36
C LEU A 70 3.73 2.04 0.56
N ASN A 71 4.30 0.82 0.76
CA ASN A 71 3.52 -0.42 0.76
C ASN A 71 3.30 -1.01 2.17
N ALA A 72 4.21 -0.78 3.10
CA ALA A 72 4.08 -1.34 4.45
C ALA A 72 2.71 -1.03 5.07
N GLY A 73 2.12 -2.03 5.71
CA GLY A 73 0.83 -1.85 6.36
C GLY A 73 0.37 -3.10 7.11
N ILE A 74 -0.49 -2.88 8.08
CA ILE A 74 -1.15 -3.92 8.89
C ILE A 74 -2.65 -3.83 8.74
N LEU A 75 -3.35 -4.96 8.90
CA LEU A 75 -4.81 -5.05 8.80
C LEU A 75 -5.50 -4.82 10.16
N GLY A 76 -4.92 -5.36 11.24
CA GLY A 76 -5.63 -5.50 12.51
C GLY A 76 -6.64 -6.65 12.51
N ARG A 77 -7.49 -6.72 13.55
CA ARG A 77 -8.52 -7.75 13.65
C ARG A 77 -9.85 -7.25 13.07
N ILE A 78 -10.57 -8.15 12.40
CA ILE A 78 -11.96 -7.92 11.96
C ILE A 78 -12.87 -8.16 13.18
N LYS A 79 -13.49 -7.12 13.67
CA LYS A 79 -14.39 -7.14 14.84
C LYS A 79 -15.28 -5.89 14.87
N PRO A 80 -16.31 -5.80 15.73
CA PRO A 80 -17.14 -4.60 15.84
C PRO A 80 -16.31 -3.37 16.21
N MET A 81 -16.72 -2.20 15.74
CA MET A 81 -15.98 -0.95 16.00
C MET A 81 -15.92 -0.60 17.48
N HIS A 82 -17.02 -0.81 18.23
CA HIS A 82 -17.07 -0.52 19.66
C HIS A 82 -16.15 -1.44 20.51
N ASP A 83 -15.74 -2.59 19.98
CA ASP A 83 -14.79 -3.51 20.63
C ASP A 83 -13.33 -3.21 20.27
N THR A 84 -13.09 -2.24 19.38
CA THR A 84 -11.76 -1.89 18.93
C THR A 84 -11.18 -0.79 19.83
N SER A 85 -10.08 -1.10 20.52
CA SER A 85 -9.45 -0.14 21.43
C SER A 85 -8.78 1.01 20.66
N LEU A 86 -8.59 2.16 21.32
CA LEU A 86 -7.83 3.27 20.76
C LEU A 86 -6.37 2.89 20.49
N GLU A 87 -5.80 1.97 21.27
CA GLU A 87 -4.46 1.45 21.06
C GLU A 87 -4.35 0.69 19.74
N GLU A 88 -5.33 -0.19 19.42
CA GLU A 88 -5.38 -0.91 18.13
C GLU A 88 -5.56 0.05 16.95
N LEU A 89 -6.41 1.06 17.11
CA LEU A 89 -6.59 2.11 16.10
C LEU A 89 -5.30 2.93 15.93
N GLY A 90 -4.67 3.34 17.03
CA GLY A 90 -3.41 4.06 17.06
C GLY A 90 -2.32 3.28 16.33
N ARG A 91 -2.13 2.00 16.64
CA ARG A 91 -1.15 1.15 15.96
C ARG A 91 -1.39 1.05 14.45
N SER A 92 -2.64 0.97 14.02
CA SER A 92 -2.97 0.99 12.58
C SER A 92 -2.60 2.32 11.94
N MET A 93 -2.83 3.44 12.63
CA MET A 93 -2.42 4.77 12.18
C MET A 93 -0.90 4.92 12.13
N ASP A 94 -0.21 4.46 13.16
CA ASP A 94 1.26 4.56 13.25
C ASP A 94 1.94 3.88 12.07
N ILE A 95 1.56 2.63 11.77
CA ILE A 95 2.18 1.86 10.69
C ILE A 95 1.68 2.26 9.31
N ASN A 96 0.37 2.48 9.14
CA ASN A 96 -0.21 2.68 7.81
C ASN A 96 -0.19 4.14 7.35
N VAL A 97 0.03 5.10 8.27
CA VAL A 97 -0.09 6.55 8.00
C VAL A 97 1.14 7.31 8.47
N TRP A 98 1.41 7.34 9.78
CA TRP A 98 2.45 8.24 10.34
C TRP A 98 3.85 7.83 9.95
N SER A 99 4.13 6.54 9.80
CA SER A 99 5.41 6.08 9.24
C SER A 99 5.64 6.63 7.82
N ASN A 100 4.59 6.68 6.99
CA ASN A 100 4.70 7.25 5.65
C ASN A 100 4.91 8.77 5.69
N LYS A 101 4.31 9.47 6.67
CA LYS A 101 4.60 10.89 6.90
C LYS A 101 6.09 11.12 7.16
N ILE A 102 6.69 10.34 8.05
CA ILE A 102 8.12 10.46 8.37
C ILE A 102 8.99 10.22 7.14
N ILE A 103 8.63 9.25 6.30
CA ILE A 103 9.35 8.96 5.06
C ILE A 103 9.23 10.13 4.06
N LEU A 104 8.02 10.70 3.93
CA LEU A 104 7.78 11.83 3.03
C LEU A 104 8.52 13.09 3.50
N ASP A 105 8.48 13.40 4.80
CA ASP A 105 9.26 14.49 5.40
C ASP A 105 10.75 14.30 5.11
N TRP A 106 11.26 13.09 5.37
CA TRP A 106 12.67 12.78 5.15
C TRP A 106 13.09 12.97 3.67
N LEU A 107 12.25 12.52 2.71
CA LEU A 107 12.53 12.70 1.28
C LEU A 107 12.60 14.18 0.88
N LEU A 108 11.74 15.03 1.47
CA LEU A 108 11.77 16.48 1.26
C LEU A 108 13.03 17.11 1.86
N ASP A 109 13.34 16.78 3.12
CA ASP A 109 14.46 17.37 3.86
C ASP A 109 15.82 17.00 3.26
N PHE A 110 15.98 15.77 2.76
CA PHE A 110 17.22 15.30 2.11
C PHE A 110 17.32 15.72 0.64
N GLY A 111 16.25 16.25 0.04
CA GLY A 111 16.27 16.76 -1.32
C GLY A 111 16.47 15.68 -2.39
N ILE A 112 16.13 14.42 -2.11
CA ILE A 112 16.16 13.36 -3.13
C ILE A 112 15.08 13.64 -4.18
N ALA A 113 15.48 13.76 -5.43
CA ALA A 113 14.53 13.92 -6.54
C ALA A 113 13.70 12.66 -6.72
N VAL A 114 12.39 12.78 -6.66
CA VAL A 114 11.46 11.64 -6.83
C VAL A 114 10.51 11.92 -8.00
N ASP A 115 10.44 11.01 -8.98
CA ASP A 115 9.53 11.19 -10.12
C ASP A 115 8.08 10.80 -9.78
N GLN A 116 7.90 9.71 -8.99
CA GLN A 116 6.57 9.26 -8.59
C GLN A 116 6.55 8.59 -7.20
N ILE A 117 5.56 8.93 -6.38
CA ILE A 117 5.29 8.29 -5.09
C ILE A 117 3.92 7.62 -5.13
N VAL A 118 3.88 6.33 -4.84
CA VAL A 118 2.65 5.53 -4.84
C VAL A 118 2.41 4.89 -3.47
N GLY A 119 1.33 5.30 -2.80
CA GLY A 119 0.88 4.65 -1.58
C GLY A 119 -0.07 3.48 -1.87
N ILE A 120 0.23 2.32 -1.30
CA ILE A 120 -0.65 1.16 -1.41
C ILE A 120 -1.82 1.32 -0.46
N SER A 121 -2.93 1.75 -1.03
CA SER A 121 -4.22 1.94 -0.37
C SER A 121 -5.10 0.69 -0.50
N SER A 122 -6.39 0.84 -0.35
CA SER A 122 -7.37 -0.25 -0.42
C SER A 122 -8.75 0.29 -0.76
N GLY A 123 -9.57 -0.55 -1.38
CA GLY A 123 -11.00 -0.29 -1.47
C GLY A 123 -11.68 -0.09 -0.11
N ALA A 124 -11.12 -0.64 0.96
CA ALA A 124 -11.60 -0.42 2.33
C ALA A 124 -11.62 1.07 2.72
N ALA A 125 -10.72 1.89 2.17
CA ALA A 125 -10.66 3.33 2.41
C ALA A 125 -11.95 4.09 2.06
N VAL A 126 -12.78 3.53 1.16
CA VAL A 126 -13.99 4.17 0.63
C VAL A 126 -15.25 3.33 0.79
N LEU A 127 -15.13 2.07 1.25
CA LEU A 127 -16.27 1.14 1.27
C LEU A 127 -17.02 1.11 2.61
N GLY A 128 -16.36 1.43 3.73
CA GLY A 128 -16.97 1.40 5.05
C GLY A 128 -17.52 0.04 5.48
N ASN A 129 -16.89 -1.07 5.09
CA ASN A 129 -17.33 -2.40 5.45
C ASN A 129 -17.26 -2.64 6.96
N LYS A 130 -18.28 -3.30 7.53
CA LYS A 130 -18.33 -3.70 8.94
C LYS A 130 -17.07 -4.49 9.31
N GLY A 131 -16.42 -4.11 10.40
CA GLY A 131 -15.27 -4.82 10.97
C GLY A 131 -13.90 -4.38 10.46
N TRP A 132 -13.79 -3.57 9.40
CA TRP A 132 -12.50 -3.10 8.86
C TRP A 132 -11.88 -1.92 9.62
N ASN A 133 -12.50 -1.41 10.61
CA ASN A 133 -12.14 -0.42 11.65
C ASN A 133 -10.85 0.40 11.37
N GLY A 134 -9.78 0.15 12.14
CA GLY A 134 -8.51 0.88 12.03
C GLY A 134 -7.86 0.77 10.65
N TYR A 135 -8.03 -0.38 9.97
CA TYR A 135 -7.53 -0.53 8.60
C TYR A 135 -8.20 0.43 7.63
N ALA A 136 -9.53 0.46 7.62
CA ALA A 136 -10.28 1.33 6.71
C ALA A 136 -10.00 2.81 7.00
N ILE A 137 -9.99 3.21 8.29
CA ILE A 137 -9.66 4.56 8.73
C ILE A 137 -8.24 4.93 8.29
N SER A 138 -7.26 4.06 8.52
CA SER A 138 -5.87 4.35 8.17
C SER A 138 -5.65 4.44 6.65
N LYS A 139 -6.34 3.62 5.85
CA LYS A 139 -6.23 3.71 4.38
C LYS A 139 -6.92 4.96 3.82
N ALA A 140 -8.02 5.40 4.43
CA ALA A 140 -8.64 6.69 4.10
C ALA A 140 -7.72 7.87 4.50
N ALA A 141 -7.10 7.79 5.67
CA ALA A 141 -6.13 8.78 6.12
C ALA A 141 -4.87 8.81 5.23
N LEU A 142 -4.36 7.65 4.77
CA LEU A 142 -3.25 7.59 3.81
C LEU A 142 -3.61 8.28 2.48
N ASN A 143 -4.83 8.08 1.97
CA ASN A 143 -5.28 8.79 0.76
C ASN A 143 -5.24 10.30 0.95
N MET A 144 -5.72 10.79 2.09
CA MET A 144 -5.69 12.22 2.41
C MET A 144 -4.27 12.73 2.63
N LEU A 145 -3.41 11.95 3.32
CA LEU A 145 -2.01 12.29 3.52
C LEU A 145 -1.29 12.54 2.19
N LEU A 146 -1.40 11.61 1.24
CA LEU A 146 -0.79 11.74 -0.08
C LEU A 146 -1.35 12.93 -0.86
N ARG A 147 -2.64 13.22 -0.71
CA ARG A 147 -3.26 14.40 -1.32
C ARG A 147 -2.70 15.71 -0.75
N LEU A 148 -2.45 15.77 0.57
CA LEU A 148 -1.85 16.96 1.19
C LEU A 148 -0.40 17.12 0.74
N TYR A 149 0.39 16.04 0.76
CA TYR A 149 1.78 16.09 0.30
C TYR A 149 1.94 16.37 -1.19
N SER A 150 0.92 16.12 -2.03
CA SER A 150 1.01 16.48 -3.45
C SER A 150 1.16 17.99 -3.68
N HIS A 151 0.84 18.82 -2.71
CA HIS A 151 1.08 20.27 -2.75
C HIS A 151 2.51 20.67 -2.34
N GLU A 152 3.21 19.78 -1.65
CA GLU A 152 4.57 20.00 -1.13
C GLU A 152 5.66 19.39 -2.06
N PHE A 153 5.24 18.52 -2.98
CA PHE A 153 6.09 17.87 -3.99
C PHE A 153 5.74 18.34 -5.41
N PRO A 154 6.12 19.57 -5.83
CA PRO A 154 5.66 20.16 -7.08
C PRO A 154 6.12 19.40 -8.33
N ASP A 155 7.28 18.75 -8.27
CA ASP A 155 7.89 18.02 -9.39
C ASP A 155 7.68 16.50 -9.31
N THR A 156 6.94 16.02 -8.31
CA THR A 156 6.68 14.60 -8.06
C THR A 156 5.19 14.30 -8.19
N HIS A 157 4.84 13.25 -8.90
CA HIS A 157 3.45 12.79 -8.96
C HIS A 157 3.15 11.84 -7.80
N LEU A 158 2.20 12.19 -6.94
CA LEU A 158 1.73 11.34 -5.84
C LEU A 158 0.40 10.67 -6.20
N ALA A 159 0.22 9.40 -5.84
CA ALA A 159 -1.07 8.72 -5.96
C ALA A 159 -1.25 7.65 -4.88
N ALA A 160 -2.48 7.45 -4.43
CA ALA A 160 -2.88 6.29 -3.65
C ALA A 160 -3.54 5.27 -4.58
N ILE A 161 -3.05 4.02 -4.60
CA ILE A 161 -3.65 2.96 -5.42
C ILE A 161 -4.28 1.86 -4.57
N ALA A 162 -5.51 1.45 -4.92
CA ALA A 162 -6.08 0.20 -4.44
C ALA A 162 -5.75 -0.91 -5.45
N PRO A 163 -4.83 -1.84 -5.14
CA PRO A 163 -4.32 -2.83 -6.10
C PRO A 163 -5.25 -4.03 -6.31
N GLY A 164 -6.41 -4.06 -5.67
CA GLY A 164 -7.33 -5.18 -5.68
C GLY A 164 -7.06 -6.20 -4.57
N LEU A 165 -7.65 -7.40 -4.70
CA LEU A 165 -7.39 -8.52 -3.80
C LEU A 165 -6.09 -9.22 -4.21
N ILE A 166 -5.27 -9.60 -3.23
CA ILE A 166 -3.96 -10.21 -3.47
C ILE A 166 -3.77 -11.35 -2.48
N ASP A 167 -3.51 -12.55 -2.94
CA ASP A 167 -3.33 -13.73 -2.09
C ASP A 167 -2.04 -13.64 -1.26
N THR A 168 -2.19 -13.21 -0.02
CA THR A 168 -1.12 -12.97 0.96
C THR A 168 -1.51 -13.51 2.31
N ALA A 169 -0.59 -13.52 3.28
CA ALA A 169 -0.87 -13.89 4.67
C ALA A 169 -2.04 -13.07 5.29
N MET A 170 -2.28 -11.84 4.81
CA MET A 170 -3.45 -11.06 5.20
C MET A 170 -4.76 -11.76 4.75
N MET A 171 -4.76 -12.39 3.57
CA MET A 171 -5.91 -13.16 3.09
C MET A 171 -6.06 -14.49 3.83
N ASP A 172 -4.97 -15.10 4.31
CA ASP A 172 -5.06 -16.29 5.16
C ASP A 172 -5.93 -16.03 6.37
N TYR A 173 -5.68 -14.92 7.08
CA TYR A 173 -6.50 -14.50 8.20
C TYR A 173 -7.95 -14.23 7.79
N LEU A 174 -8.20 -13.41 6.76
CA LEU A 174 -9.53 -13.00 6.32
C LEU A 174 -10.38 -14.18 5.81
N CYS A 175 -9.74 -15.19 5.24
CA CYS A 175 -10.44 -16.35 4.71
C CYS A 175 -10.75 -17.41 5.77
N VAL A 176 -10.07 -17.42 6.91
CA VAL A 176 -10.17 -18.51 7.89
C VAL A 176 -10.85 -18.07 9.18
N GLU A 177 -10.38 -16.98 9.81
CA GLU A 177 -10.75 -16.67 11.17
C GLU A 177 -12.11 -15.94 11.33
N PRO A 178 -12.38 -14.77 10.68
CA PRO A 178 -13.63 -14.05 10.96
C PRO A 178 -14.84 -14.70 10.28
N ASP A 179 -16.01 -14.67 10.93
CA ASP A 179 -17.24 -15.25 10.40
C ASP A 179 -17.83 -14.40 9.25
N PRO A 180 -18.00 -14.96 8.04
CA PRO A 180 -18.63 -14.26 6.92
C PRO A 180 -20.12 -13.96 7.12
N GLY A 181 -20.80 -14.69 8.01
CA GLY A 181 -22.18 -14.42 8.39
C GLY A 181 -22.30 -13.10 9.16
N GLU A 182 -21.31 -12.80 9.99
CA GLU A 182 -21.24 -11.54 10.72
C GLU A 182 -20.64 -10.39 9.88
N TYR A 183 -19.70 -10.72 8.97
CA TYR A 183 -18.98 -9.75 8.13
C TYR A 183 -19.14 -10.07 6.65
N PRO A 184 -20.24 -9.62 5.99
CA PRO A 184 -20.60 -10.05 4.63
C PRO A 184 -19.55 -9.79 3.56
N ALA A 185 -18.66 -8.80 3.75
CA ALA A 185 -17.57 -8.53 2.81
C ALA A 185 -16.60 -9.71 2.67
N LEU A 186 -16.46 -10.55 3.70
CA LEU A 186 -15.60 -11.73 3.70
C LEU A 186 -16.07 -12.80 2.73
N GLY A 187 -17.38 -12.94 2.53
CA GLY A 187 -17.94 -13.90 1.55
C GLY A 187 -17.38 -13.68 0.15
N ARG A 188 -17.30 -12.41 -0.28
CA ARG A 188 -16.72 -12.05 -1.59
C ARG A 188 -15.21 -12.31 -1.64
N ILE A 189 -14.49 -12.03 -0.56
CA ILE A 189 -13.05 -12.28 -0.46
C ILE A 189 -12.76 -13.76 -0.55
N ARG A 190 -13.50 -14.60 0.20
CA ARG A 190 -13.36 -16.05 0.17
C ARG A 190 -13.67 -16.64 -1.20
N ALA A 191 -14.73 -16.16 -1.85
CA ALA A 191 -15.10 -16.58 -3.20
C ALA A 191 -14.06 -16.19 -4.27
N ALA A 192 -13.32 -15.11 -4.05
CA ALA A 192 -12.27 -14.66 -4.97
C ALA A 192 -10.96 -15.45 -4.83
N ARG A 193 -10.72 -16.10 -3.67
CA ARG A 193 -9.47 -16.83 -3.42
C ARG A 193 -9.35 -18.02 -4.37
N GLY A 194 -8.17 -18.19 -4.98
CA GLY A 194 -7.92 -19.24 -5.97
C GLY A 194 -8.44 -18.92 -7.36
N THR A 195 -8.91 -17.70 -7.61
CA THR A 195 -9.32 -17.21 -8.93
C THR A 195 -8.40 -16.09 -9.43
N ASP A 196 -8.49 -15.74 -10.70
CA ASP A 196 -7.71 -14.66 -11.32
C ASP A 196 -8.00 -13.27 -10.73
N THR A 197 -9.09 -13.13 -9.96
CA THR A 197 -9.43 -11.89 -9.25
C THR A 197 -8.61 -11.68 -7.98
N MET A 198 -7.94 -12.72 -7.49
CA MET A 198 -7.02 -12.67 -6.36
C MET A 198 -5.66 -13.30 -6.74
N PRO A 199 -4.86 -12.63 -7.56
CA PRO A 199 -3.56 -13.13 -7.97
C PRO A 199 -2.58 -13.20 -6.79
N GLY A 200 -1.54 -14.02 -6.95
CA GLY A 200 -0.42 -14.03 -6.01
C GLY A 200 0.37 -12.71 -6.01
N PRO A 201 1.21 -12.49 -5.00
CA PRO A 201 1.89 -11.20 -4.77
C PRO A 201 2.72 -10.70 -5.97
N ARG A 202 3.46 -11.59 -6.63
CA ARG A 202 4.30 -11.22 -7.77
C ARG A 202 3.44 -10.78 -8.97
N ALA A 203 2.43 -11.55 -9.35
CA ALA A 203 1.55 -11.20 -10.45
C ALA A 203 0.78 -9.90 -10.20
N ALA A 204 0.35 -9.66 -8.94
CA ALA A 204 -0.28 -8.40 -8.55
C ALA A 204 0.71 -7.22 -8.66
N ALA A 205 1.94 -7.39 -8.23
CA ALA A 205 2.99 -6.38 -8.36
C ALA A 205 3.30 -6.05 -9.83
N GLU A 206 3.41 -7.07 -10.68
CA GLU A 206 3.61 -6.92 -12.12
C GLU A 206 2.49 -6.09 -12.75
N ARG A 207 1.22 -6.39 -12.43
CA ARG A 207 0.05 -5.59 -12.88
C ARG A 207 0.14 -4.12 -12.47
N VAL A 208 0.51 -3.85 -11.22
CA VAL A 208 0.66 -2.46 -10.75
C VAL A 208 1.79 -1.76 -11.49
N LEU A 209 2.97 -2.40 -11.63
CA LEU A 209 4.12 -1.82 -12.31
C LEU A 209 3.89 -1.57 -13.81
N GLU A 210 3.03 -2.37 -14.46
CA GLU A 210 2.62 -2.15 -15.85
C GLU A 210 1.79 -0.88 -16.03
N VAL A 211 1.01 -0.50 -15.03
CA VAL A 211 0.09 0.64 -15.11
C VAL A 211 0.51 1.84 -14.27
N VAL A 212 1.58 1.72 -13.46
CA VAL A 212 1.98 2.76 -12.51
C VAL A 212 2.21 4.12 -13.17
N GLY A 213 2.83 4.15 -14.34
CA GLY A 213 3.03 5.38 -15.12
C GLY A 213 1.71 6.03 -15.58
N ARG A 214 0.65 5.24 -15.76
CA ARG A 214 -0.67 5.76 -16.13
C ARG A 214 -1.39 6.46 -14.98
N LEU A 215 -0.92 6.29 -13.73
CA LEU A 215 -1.45 7.08 -12.60
C LEU A 215 -1.25 8.58 -12.82
N LYS A 216 -0.23 8.97 -13.59
CA LYS A 216 0.04 10.38 -13.96
C LYS A 216 -1.03 11.01 -14.87
N THR A 217 -1.99 10.23 -15.37
CA THR A 217 -3.17 10.76 -16.08
C THR A 217 -4.25 11.28 -15.13
N PHE A 218 -4.13 11.02 -13.85
CA PHE A 218 -4.96 11.60 -12.79
C PHE A 218 -4.20 12.73 -12.09
N ASP A 219 -4.93 13.63 -11.46
CA ASP A 219 -4.33 14.70 -10.67
C ASP A 219 -3.46 14.12 -9.56
N SER A 220 -2.32 14.75 -9.28
CA SER A 220 -1.44 14.38 -8.16
C SER A 220 -2.23 14.39 -6.85
N GLY A 221 -1.99 13.40 -6.00
CA GLY A 221 -2.74 13.17 -4.76
C GLY A 221 -4.04 12.37 -4.92
N SER A 222 -4.38 11.89 -6.12
CA SER A 222 -5.60 11.12 -6.37
C SER A 222 -5.55 9.71 -5.78
N PHE A 223 -6.74 9.22 -5.35
CA PHE A 223 -6.96 7.81 -5.08
C PHE A 223 -7.50 7.11 -6.33
N VAL A 224 -6.86 6.02 -6.74
CA VAL A 224 -7.21 5.25 -7.94
C VAL A 224 -7.40 3.78 -7.59
N ASP A 225 -8.54 3.19 -7.94
CA ASP A 225 -8.70 1.74 -7.94
C ASP A 225 -8.05 1.19 -9.23
N ILE A 226 -7.19 0.19 -9.12
CA ILE A 226 -6.45 -0.35 -10.27
C ILE A 226 -7.38 -0.73 -11.44
N ARG A 227 -8.61 -1.13 -11.17
CA ARG A 227 -9.62 -1.47 -12.18
C ARG A 227 -9.99 -0.29 -13.07
N GLN A 228 -9.85 0.96 -12.63
CA GLN A 228 -10.02 2.13 -13.49
C GLN A 228 -9.01 2.15 -14.64
N LEU A 229 -7.86 1.51 -14.43
CA LEU A 229 -6.78 1.44 -15.42
C LEU A 229 -6.82 0.16 -16.28
N ILE A 230 -7.17 -0.98 -15.69
CA ILE A 230 -7.08 -2.29 -16.36
C ILE A 230 -8.43 -2.83 -16.84
N ALA A 231 -9.55 -2.41 -16.24
CA ALA A 231 -10.90 -2.88 -16.55
C ALA A 231 -11.94 -1.77 -16.28
N PRO A 232 -11.89 -0.63 -16.99
CA PRO A 232 -12.69 0.55 -16.67
C PRO A 232 -14.19 0.30 -16.77
N GLU A 233 -14.64 -0.55 -17.68
CA GLU A 233 -16.06 -0.88 -17.85
C GLU A 233 -16.58 -1.68 -16.64
N GLU A 234 -15.81 -2.65 -16.15
CA GLU A 234 -16.16 -3.42 -14.94
C GLU A 234 -16.21 -2.52 -13.71
N TYR A 235 -15.25 -1.59 -13.60
CA TYR A 235 -15.24 -0.62 -12.52
C TYR A 235 -16.48 0.28 -12.56
N ALA A 236 -16.86 0.80 -13.72
CA ALA A 236 -18.05 1.63 -13.90
C ALA A 236 -19.33 0.86 -13.52
N ALA A 237 -19.47 -0.40 -13.97
CA ALA A 237 -20.60 -1.26 -13.63
C ALA A 237 -20.68 -1.51 -12.10
N LEU A 238 -19.52 -1.74 -11.44
CA LEU A 238 -19.44 -1.92 -9.99
C LEU A 238 -19.90 -0.66 -9.25
N MET A 239 -19.49 0.52 -9.69
CA MET A 239 -19.87 1.79 -9.06
C MET A 239 -21.37 2.08 -9.23
N GLN A 240 -21.95 1.81 -10.40
CA GLN A 240 -23.40 1.92 -10.63
C GLN A 240 -24.22 0.98 -9.74
N ALA A 241 -23.76 -0.27 -9.57
CA ALA A 241 -24.42 -1.23 -8.71
C ALA A 241 -24.41 -0.83 -7.22
N ARG A 242 -23.42 -0.04 -6.79
CA ARG A 242 -23.30 0.49 -5.43
C ARG A 242 -24.21 1.69 -5.16
N GLN A 243 -24.42 2.56 -6.15
CA GLN A 243 -25.30 3.73 -6.01
C GLN A 243 -26.80 3.34 -5.89
N LYS A 244 -27.14 2.11 -6.27
CA LYS A 244 -28.52 1.58 -6.21
C LYS A 244 -28.85 0.88 -4.87
N ARG A 245 -27.92 0.83 -3.94
CA ARG A 245 -28.08 0.24 -2.59
C ARG A 245 -28.10 1.30 -1.51
#